data_9ffc1958bddf17bd1951a9fdab93104d
#
_entry.id   9ffc1958bddf17bd1951a9fdab93104d
#
_cell.length_a   1.000
_cell.length_b   1.000
_cell.length_c   1.000
_cell.angle_alpha   90.00
_cell.angle_beta   90.00
_cell.angle_gamma   90.00
#
_symmetry.space_group_name_H-M   'P 1'
#
loop_
_entity.id
_entity.type
_entity.pdbx_description
1 polymer ?
#
loop_
_entity_poly.entity_id
_entity_poly.type
_entity_poly.pdbx_seq_one_letter_code
_entity_poly.pdbx_strand_id
1 'polypeptide(L)'
;MPFLTPSIRVRKTPFSSRVTAAGVKAYTVYNHMLLASYFTSPEEDYRHLKTAVQVWDVSVERQVEITGKDALRLVQMTTPRDMSRMQDDQCYYVPMVDDAGRMMNDPVAIRLNENRFWLSLADSDMLLYCKGLAAAAKLDVEVFEPDVSPLAIQGPRADELVARVFGDVIASTKFFRHKTINFQGRDMIIARSGWSHQGGFELYLDGSEYGEAVWDTLFAAGEDLDVRAGCPNLIERIEAGLLSFGSDITTAHTPFEAGLGKYCNLESVEGFLGHSALSQLSTPVRQIRALELDGPAVPEIQHPWLLQDSSGNVVGHISSSTWSPDYDTNVTIAMVDSSHWDAGTVLTAKVPDADRNATVRAGFWN
;
A
#
# COMPACT_ATOMS: atom_id res chain seq x y z
N MET A 1 -9.40 12.79 -24.01
CA MET A 1 -8.85 11.42 -23.79
C MET A 1 -9.88 10.39 -24.20
N PRO A 2 -9.49 9.22 -24.72
CA PRO A 2 -10.43 8.13 -24.96
C PRO A 2 -11.03 7.66 -23.61
N PHE A 3 -12.30 7.27 -23.62
CA PHE A 3 -12.96 6.74 -22.44
C PHE A 3 -12.58 5.28 -22.21
N LEU A 4 -12.45 4.86 -20.94
CA LEU A 4 -12.35 3.46 -20.60
C LEU A 4 -13.69 2.77 -20.91
N THR A 5 -13.69 1.78 -21.78
CA THR A 5 -14.90 0.97 -22.08
C THR A 5 -15.11 -0.05 -20.97
N PRO A 6 -16.23 0.02 -20.23
CA PRO A 6 -16.52 -0.98 -19.21
C PRO A 6 -16.58 -2.39 -19.80
N SER A 7 -16.02 -3.36 -19.11
CA SER A 7 -16.12 -4.78 -19.46
C SER A 7 -16.13 -5.61 -18.17
N ILE A 8 -16.51 -6.90 -18.30
CA ILE A 8 -16.47 -7.85 -17.16
C ILE A 8 -15.04 -8.10 -16.65
N ARG A 9 -14.01 -7.68 -17.37
CA ARG A 9 -12.61 -7.74 -16.93
C ARG A 9 -12.29 -6.68 -15.88
N VAL A 10 -13.04 -5.58 -15.85
CA VAL A 10 -12.96 -4.55 -14.81
C VAL A 10 -14.01 -4.90 -13.77
N ARG A 11 -13.54 -5.45 -12.66
CA ARG A 11 -14.40 -5.93 -11.58
C ARG A 11 -14.98 -4.73 -10.82
N LYS A 12 -16.22 -4.87 -10.39
CA LYS A 12 -16.84 -3.92 -9.46
C LYS A 12 -16.52 -4.30 -8.02
N THR A 13 -16.49 -3.30 -7.16
CA THR A 13 -16.40 -3.46 -5.72
C THR A 13 -17.79 -3.33 -5.08
N PRO A 14 -17.98 -3.75 -3.83
CA PRO A 14 -19.23 -3.54 -3.09
C PRO A 14 -19.60 -2.05 -2.90
N PHE A 15 -18.62 -1.14 -3.09
CA PHE A 15 -18.76 0.29 -2.87
C PHE A 15 -18.84 1.11 -4.17
N SER A 16 -18.69 0.49 -5.34
CA SER A 16 -18.60 1.19 -6.64
C SER A 16 -19.76 2.15 -6.91
N SER A 17 -21.00 1.80 -6.50
CA SER A 17 -22.18 2.67 -6.64
C SER A 17 -22.04 3.94 -5.79
N ARG A 18 -21.57 3.82 -4.56
CA ARG A 18 -21.37 4.91 -3.60
C ARG A 18 -20.21 5.82 -3.99
N VAL A 19 -19.09 5.26 -4.43
CA VAL A 19 -17.95 6.00 -4.99
C VAL A 19 -18.39 6.85 -6.18
N THR A 20 -19.15 6.26 -7.09
CA THR A 20 -19.71 6.98 -8.26
C THR A 20 -20.65 8.11 -7.83
N ALA A 21 -21.58 7.82 -6.89
CA ALA A 21 -22.53 8.80 -6.38
C ALA A 21 -21.85 9.95 -5.61
N ALA A 22 -20.72 9.69 -4.96
CA ALA A 22 -19.90 10.71 -4.29
C ALA A 22 -19.17 11.65 -5.26
N GLY A 23 -19.22 11.39 -6.56
CA GLY A 23 -18.74 12.32 -7.59
C GLY A 23 -17.26 12.21 -7.91
N VAL A 24 -16.68 11.00 -7.84
CA VAL A 24 -15.29 10.72 -8.25
C VAL A 24 -14.98 11.34 -9.62
N LYS A 25 -13.79 11.97 -9.74
CA LYS A 25 -13.36 12.68 -10.95
C LYS A 25 -12.40 11.88 -11.82
N ALA A 26 -11.58 11.01 -11.20
CA ALA A 26 -10.64 10.19 -11.91
C ALA A 26 -10.47 8.82 -11.26
N TYR A 27 -10.12 7.85 -12.08
CA TYR A 27 -9.78 6.50 -11.67
C TYR A 27 -8.44 6.07 -12.24
N THR A 28 -7.75 5.24 -11.49
CA THR A 28 -6.71 4.35 -12.01
C THR A 28 -7.19 2.90 -12.00
N VAL A 29 -6.46 2.01 -12.65
CA VAL A 29 -6.73 0.55 -12.62
C VAL A 29 -5.74 -0.09 -11.66
N TYR A 30 -6.24 -0.94 -10.76
CA TYR A 30 -5.45 -1.66 -9.79
C TYR A 30 -6.10 -3.03 -9.54
N ASN A 31 -5.36 -4.11 -9.64
CA ASN A 31 -5.88 -5.49 -9.49
C ASN A 31 -7.18 -5.76 -10.29
N HIS A 32 -7.27 -5.26 -11.53
CA HIS A 32 -8.44 -5.38 -12.42
C HIS A 32 -9.71 -4.66 -11.93
N MET A 33 -9.59 -3.71 -11.01
CA MET A 33 -10.68 -2.87 -10.51
C MET A 33 -10.35 -1.39 -10.71
N LEU A 34 -11.36 -0.55 -10.60
CA LEU A 34 -11.19 0.91 -10.64
C LEU A 34 -10.92 1.42 -9.23
N LEU A 35 -9.77 2.04 -9.02
CA LEU A 35 -9.42 2.78 -7.80
C LEU A 35 -9.61 4.26 -8.04
N ALA A 36 -10.38 4.94 -7.19
CA ALA A 36 -10.52 6.40 -7.22
C ALA A 36 -9.14 7.07 -7.04
N SER A 37 -8.89 8.14 -7.79
CA SER A 37 -7.65 8.91 -7.72
C SER A 37 -7.85 10.27 -7.08
N TYR A 38 -9.01 10.90 -7.24
CA TYR A 38 -9.44 12.09 -6.51
C TYR A 38 -10.94 12.37 -6.73
N PHE A 39 -11.55 13.13 -5.81
CA PHE A 39 -12.96 13.52 -5.84
C PHE A 39 -13.15 15.01 -6.17
N THR A 40 -12.36 15.88 -5.62
CA THR A 40 -12.40 17.33 -5.91
C THR A 40 -11.17 17.73 -6.70
N SER A 41 -10.02 17.69 -6.09
CA SER A 41 -8.70 17.81 -6.68
C SER A 41 -7.69 17.09 -5.78
N PRO A 42 -6.49 16.70 -6.28
CA PRO A 42 -5.48 16.08 -5.43
C PRO A 42 -5.12 16.92 -4.19
N GLU A 43 -5.04 18.26 -4.32
CA GLU A 43 -4.70 19.16 -3.22
C GLU A 43 -5.86 19.34 -2.23
N GLU A 44 -7.09 19.53 -2.70
CA GLU A 44 -8.24 19.69 -1.80
C GLU A 44 -8.51 18.41 -1.02
N ASP A 45 -8.44 17.25 -1.67
CA ASP A 45 -8.60 15.95 -1.03
C ASP A 45 -7.46 15.70 -0.02
N TYR A 46 -6.21 16.14 -0.33
CA TYR A 46 -5.08 16.11 0.58
C TYR A 46 -5.33 16.97 1.84
N ARG A 47 -5.77 18.23 1.68
CA ARG A 47 -6.04 19.13 2.80
C ARG A 47 -7.18 18.60 3.68
N HIS A 48 -8.20 18.05 3.06
CA HIS A 48 -9.31 17.42 3.77
C HIS A 48 -8.85 16.19 4.57
N LEU A 49 -8.04 15.30 3.97
CA LEU A 49 -7.48 14.12 4.65
C LEU A 49 -6.73 14.48 5.93
N LYS A 50 -5.99 15.59 5.92
CA LYS A 50 -5.18 16.04 7.08
C LYS A 50 -5.99 16.73 8.18
N THR A 51 -7.25 17.05 7.95
CA THR A 51 -8.07 17.83 8.90
C THR A 51 -9.36 17.15 9.36
N ALA A 52 -9.85 16.16 8.61
CA ALA A 52 -11.14 15.52 8.85
C ALA A 52 -11.05 13.99 8.81
N VAL A 53 -12.04 13.34 8.21
CA VAL A 53 -12.05 11.89 7.98
C VAL A 53 -12.53 11.56 6.59
N GLN A 54 -11.86 10.63 5.94
CA GLN A 54 -12.24 10.10 4.63
C GLN A 54 -12.53 8.61 4.70
N VAL A 55 -13.45 8.15 3.84
CA VAL A 55 -13.76 6.75 3.63
C VAL A 55 -13.34 6.38 2.21
N TRP A 56 -12.46 5.39 2.08
CA TRP A 56 -11.82 4.99 0.83
C TRP A 56 -12.22 3.58 0.44
N ASP A 57 -12.75 3.41 -0.76
CA ASP A 57 -12.88 2.08 -1.36
C ASP A 57 -11.50 1.59 -1.83
N VAL A 58 -10.87 0.79 -0.99
CA VAL A 58 -9.60 0.13 -1.27
C VAL A 58 -9.76 -1.38 -1.52
N SER A 59 -10.96 -1.81 -1.95
CA SER A 59 -11.25 -3.20 -2.31
C SER A 59 -10.36 -3.75 -3.43
N VAL A 60 -9.69 -2.86 -4.14
CA VAL A 60 -8.65 -3.17 -5.12
C VAL A 60 -7.45 -3.91 -4.51
N GLU A 61 -7.25 -3.81 -3.20
CA GLU A 61 -6.34 -4.66 -2.42
C GLU A 61 -6.98 -6.03 -2.20
N ARG A 62 -6.95 -6.85 -3.24
CA ARG A 62 -7.53 -8.19 -3.21
C ARG A 62 -6.95 -9.00 -2.06
N GLN A 63 -7.79 -9.79 -1.43
CA GLN A 63 -7.36 -10.71 -0.38
C GLN A 63 -6.98 -12.06 -0.99
N VAL A 64 -5.86 -12.62 -0.57
CA VAL A 64 -5.58 -14.06 -0.72
C VAL A 64 -5.77 -14.71 0.64
N GLU A 65 -6.76 -15.59 0.75
CA GLU A 65 -6.93 -16.42 1.94
C GLU A 65 -6.13 -17.70 1.81
N ILE A 66 -5.38 -17.99 2.87
CA ILE A 66 -4.61 -19.23 3.03
C ILE A 66 -5.11 -19.89 4.31
N THR A 67 -5.73 -21.08 4.18
CA THR A 67 -6.25 -21.83 5.31
C THR A 67 -5.78 -23.28 5.27
N GLY A 68 -5.54 -23.88 6.43
CA GLY A 68 -5.06 -25.26 6.59
C GLY A 68 -3.87 -25.38 7.53
N LYS A 69 -3.51 -26.61 7.88
CA LYS A 69 -2.46 -26.87 8.88
C LYS A 69 -1.06 -26.38 8.47
N ASP A 70 -0.82 -26.23 7.16
CA ASP A 70 0.44 -25.72 6.61
C ASP A 70 0.34 -24.24 6.22
N ALA A 71 -0.71 -23.50 6.63
CA ALA A 71 -0.93 -22.11 6.23
C ALA A 71 0.25 -21.20 6.63
N LEU A 72 0.69 -21.25 7.87
CA LEU A 72 1.87 -20.50 8.33
C LEU A 72 3.12 -20.85 7.51
N ARG A 73 3.31 -22.13 7.19
CA ARG A 73 4.45 -22.59 6.38
C ARG A 73 4.41 -22.00 4.97
N LEU A 74 3.23 -22.00 4.33
CA LEU A 74 3.11 -21.39 3.00
C LEU A 74 3.42 -19.89 3.03
N VAL A 75 2.86 -19.14 3.99
CA VAL A 75 3.15 -17.71 4.15
C VAL A 75 4.65 -17.50 4.38
N GLN A 76 5.27 -18.27 5.29
CA GLN A 76 6.71 -18.17 5.55
C GLN A 76 7.57 -18.45 4.31
N MET A 77 7.17 -19.34 3.43
CA MET A 77 7.90 -19.64 2.20
C MET A 77 8.00 -18.44 1.24
N THR A 78 7.14 -17.45 1.36
CA THR A 78 7.05 -16.29 0.47
C THR A 78 7.85 -15.07 0.95
N THR A 79 8.31 -15.07 2.21
CA THR A 79 8.85 -13.84 2.82
C THR A 79 10.06 -14.10 3.73
N PRO A 80 11.06 -13.17 3.71
CA PRO A 80 12.15 -13.16 4.68
C PRO A 80 11.73 -12.70 6.09
N ARG A 81 10.49 -12.24 6.28
CA ARG A 81 10.00 -11.82 7.59
C ARG A 81 9.65 -13.04 8.45
N ASP A 82 10.02 -12.99 9.74
CA ASP A 82 9.69 -14.07 10.68
C ASP A 82 8.19 -14.07 11.02
N MET A 83 7.44 -14.94 10.36
CA MET A 83 5.99 -15.08 10.53
C MET A 83 5.65 -15.90 11.78
N SER A 84 6.60 -16.65 12.37
CA SER A 84 6.38 -17.44 13.58
C SER A 84 6.06 -16.57 14.81
N ARG A 85 6.49 -15.31 14.80
CA ARG A 85 6.25 -14.35 15.89
C ARG A 85 4.92 -13.61 15.79
N MET A 86 4.21 -13.75 14.67
CA MET A 86 2.94 -13.07 14.44
C MET A 86 1.84 -13.67 15.33
N GLN A 87 1.13 -12.84 16.09
CA GLN A 87 0.01 -13.25 16.94
C GLN A 87 -1.31 -13.20 16.18
N ASP A 88 -2.33 -13.90 16.67
CA ASP A 88 -3.62 -14.05 15.99
C ASP A 88 -4.41 -12.73 15.80
N ASP A 89 -4.08 -11.68 16.54
CA ASP A 89 -4.72 -10.35 16.40
C ASP A 89 -3.81 -9.32 15.69
N GLN A 90 -2.76 -9.78 15.00
CA GLN A 90 -1.76 -8.91 14.37
C GLN A 90 -1.92 -8.82 12.86
N CYS A 91 -1.49 -7.64 12.36
CA CYS A 91 -1.16 -7.39 10.98
C CYS A 91 0.37 -7.24 10.83
N TYR A 92 0.94 -7.75 9.74
CA TYR A 92 2.34 -7.58 9.40
C TYR A 92 2.46 -7.04 7.97
N TYR A 93 3.27 -5.99 7.78
CA TYR A 93 3.72 -5.60 6.43
C TYR A 93 4.81 -6.56 5.98
N VAL A 94 4.61 -7.24 4.85
CA VAL A 94 5.38 -8.43 4.48
C VAL A 94 6.01 -8.26 3.09
N PRO A 95 7.32 -8.04 2.98
CA PRO A 95 7.96 -8.13 1.67
C PRO A 95 7.93 -9.58 1.19
N MET A 96 7.22 -9.86 0.11
CA MET A 96 7.21 -11.17 -0.55
C MET A 96 8.28 -11.21 -1.61
N VAL A 97 9.00 -12.32 -1.69
CA VAL A 97 10.13 -12.47 -2.62
C VAL A 97 10.04 -13.77 -3.43
N ASP A 98 10.70 -13.77 -4.59
CA ASP A 98 10.91 -14.94 -5.43
C ASP A 98 12.20 -15.71 -5.03
N ASP A 99 12.55 -16.73 -5.81
CA ASP A 99 13.75 -17.55 -5.63
C ASP A 99 15.07 -16.80 -5.90
N ALA A 100 15.01 -15.67 -6.60
CA ALA A 100 16.14 -14.76 -6.81
C ALA A 100 16.25 -13.66 -5.74
N GLY A 101 15.37 -13.66 -4.72
CA GLY A 101 15.31 -12.64 -3.66
C GLY A 101 14.73 -11.29 -4.13
N ARG A 102 13.99 -11.28 -5.25
CA ARG A 102 13.35 -10.09 -5.80
C ARG A 102 11.93 -9.95 -5.27
N MET A 103 11.49 -8.70 -5.12
CA MET A 103 10.14 -8.38 -4.64
C MET A 103 9.07 -8.92 -5.61
N MET A 104 8.07 -9.60 -5.06
CA MET A 104 6.90 -10.07 -5.80
C MET A 104 5.65 -9.28 -5.43
N ASN A 105 5.59 -8.81 -4.20
CA ASN A 105 4.53 -7.98 -3.62
C ASN A 105 4.97 -7.48 -2.24
N ASP A 106 4.19 -6.60 -1.64
CA ASP A 106 4.41 -6.08 -0.29
C ASP A 106 3.10 -6.00 0.53
N PRO A 107 2.37 -7.12 0.66
CA PRO A 107 1.06 -7.12 1.30
C PRO A 107 1.10 -6.79 2.80
N VAL A 108 -0.07 -6.44 3.32
CA VAL A 108 -0.35 -6.59 4.74
C VAL A 108 -0.88 -8.01 4.97
N ALA A 109 -0.14 -8.82 5.72
CA ALA A 109 -0.63 -10.11 6.21
C ALA A 109 -1.46 -9.90 7.48
N ILE A 110 -2.62 -10.56 7.55
CA ILE A 110 -3.54 -10.54 8.68
C ILE A 110 -3.67 -11.97 9.19
N ARG A 111 -3.27 -12.22 10.43
CA ARG A 111 -3.41 -13.52 11.04
C ARG A 111 -4.75 -13.61 11.77
N LEU A 112 -5.66 -14.39 11.23
CA LEU A 112 -7.00 -14.59 11.81
C LEU A 112 -7.01 -15.66 12.90
N ASN A 113 -6.18 -16.69 12.75
CA ASN A 113 -5.89 -17.72 13.74
C ASN A 113 -4.63 -18.49 13.34
N GLU A 114 -4.30 -19.55 14.07
CA GLU A 114 -3.12 -20.39 13.84
C GLU A 114 -3.01 -20.91 12.39
N ASN A 115 -4.15 -21.25 11.78
CA ASN A 115 -4.23 -21.94 10.49
C ASN A 115 -4.94 -21.11 9.40
N ARG A 116 -5.08 -19.78 9.59
CA ARG A 116 -5.80 -18.92 8.65
C ARG A 116 -5.20 -17.53 8.57
N PHE A 117 -4.82 -17.15 7.35
CA PHE A 117 -4.22 -15.84 7.01
C PHE A 117 -4.92 -15.21 5.84
N TRP A 118 -5.01 -13.89 5.86
CA TRP A 118 -5.24 -13.07 4.68
C TRP A 118 -3.96 -12.33 4.29
N LEU A 119 -3.73 -12.21 2.98
CA LEU A 119 -2.74 -11.32 2.39
C LEU A 119 -3.51 -10.24 1.64
N SER A 120 -3.48 -8.99 2.12
CA SER A 120 -4.05 -7.81 1.47
C SER A 120 -3.04 -7.29 0.46
N LEU A 121 -3.30 -7.50 -0.84
CA LEU A 121 -2.28 -7.44 -1.89
C LEU A 121 -2.14 -6.05 -2.50
N ALA A 122 -0.92 -5.66 -2.81
CA ALA A 122 -0.64 -4.71 -3.87
C ALA A 122 -0.95 -5.31 -5.26
N ASP A 123 -0.85 -4.49 -6.32
CA ASP A 123 -1.25 -4.87 -7.70
C ASP A 123 -0.39 -6.00 -8.26
N SER A 124 -0.83 -7.24 -8.10
CA SER A 124 -0.22 -8.43 -8.71
C SER A 124 -1.04 -9.71 -8.54
N ASP A 125 -0.71 -10.76 -9.34
CA ASP A 125 -1.38 -12.07 -9.33
C ASP A 125 -0.85 -13.05 -8.26
N MET A 126 -0.69 -12.60 -7.02
CA MET A 126 -0.13 -13.42 -5.93
C MET A 126 -1.00 -14.64 -5.58
N LEU A 127 -2.30 -14.61 -5.88
CA LEU A 127 -3.17 -15.79 -5.73
C LEU A 127 -2.63 -17.00 -6.49
N LEU A 128 -2.24 -16.80 -7.75
CA LEU A 128 -1.70 -17.88 -8.60
C LEU A 128 -0.33 -18.34 -8.12
N TYR A 129 0.51 -17.40 -7.67
CA TYR A 129 1.81 -17.70 -7.08
C TYR A 129 1.68 -18.58 -5.82
N CYS A 130 0.83 -18.20 -4.86
CA CYS A 130 0.58 -18.96 -3.64
C CYS A 130 -0.01 -20.35 -3.95
N LYS A 131 -0.96 -20.46 -4.89
CA LYS A 131 -1.48 -21.75 -5.35
C LYS A 131 -0.40 -22.65 -5.95
N GLY A 132 0.46 -22.08 -6.79
CA GLY A 132 1.56 -22.80 -7.40
C GLY A 132 2.55 -23.34 -6.37
N LEU A 133 2.95 -22.51 -5.40
CA LEU A 133 3.82 -22.91 -4.30
C LEU A 133 3.21 -24.00 -3.42
N ALA A 134 1.95 -23.84 -3.04
CA ALA A 134 1.23 -24.84 -2.23
C ALA A 134 1.21 -26.20 -2.92
N ALA A 135 0.89 -26.22 -4.21
CA ALA A 135 0.85 -27.46 -5.01
C ALA A 135 2.26 -28.08 -5.17
N ALA A 136 3.27 -27.28 -5.51
CA ALA A 136 4.65 -27.75 -5.68
C ALA A 136 5.25 -28.32 -4.38
N ALA A 137 4.99 -27.67 -3.26
CA ALA A 137 5.45 -28.08 -1.93
C ALA A 137 4.54 -29.14 -1.27
N LYS A 138 3.42 -29.53 -1.92
CA LYS A 138 2.42 -30.49 -1.43
C LYS A 138 1.92 -30.16 -0.02
N LEU A 139 1.60 -28.87 0.20
CA LEU A 139 1.11 -28.39 1.48
C LEU A 139 -0.38 -28.72 1.66
N ASP A 140 -0.76 -28.99 2.90
CA ASP A 140 -2.14 -29.19 3.31
C ASP A 140 -2.79 -27.82 3.61
N VAL A 141 -3.13 -27.12 2.52
CA VAL A 141 -3.75 -25.79 2.54
C VAL A 141 -4.77 -25.64 1.43
N GLU A 142 -5.76 -24.79 1.66
CA GLU A 142 -6.60 -24.20 0.64
C GLU A 142 -6.18 -22.74 0.43
N VAL A 143 -6.05 -22.31 -0.84
CA VAL A 143 -5.67 -20.97 -1.25
C VAL A 143 -6.71 -20.42 -2.21
N PHE A 144 -7.40 -19.35 -1.85
CA PHE A 144 -8.47 -18.76 -2.65
C PHE A 144 -8.61 -17.27 -2.39
N GLU A 145 -9.41 -16.58 -3.22
CA GLU A 145 -9.86 -15.20 -3.01
C GLU A 145 -11.20 -15.24 -2.29
N PRO A 146 -11.29 -14.78 -1.02
CA PRO A 146 -12.55 -14.71 -0.29
C PRO A 146 -13.40 -13.51 -0.77
N ASP A 147 -14.70 -13.52 -0.48
CA ASP A 147 -15.58 -12.35 -0.66
C ASP A 147 -15.33 -11.33 0.46
N VAL A 148 -14.12 -10.76 0.48
CA VAL A 148 -13.66 -9.77 1.46
C VAL A 148 -13.12 -8.55 0.74
N SER A 149 -13.66 -7.39 1.08
CA SER A 149 -13.35 -6.11 0.44
C SER A 149 -12.93 -5.08 1.49
N PRO A 150 -11.67 -4.60 1.50
CA PRO A 150 -11.23 -3.59 2.45
C PRO A 150 -11.80 -2.21 2.12
N LEU A 151 -12.24 -1.52 3.19
CA LEU A 151 -12.70 -0.14 3.21
C LEU A 151 -11.86 0.63 4.23
N ALA A 152 -11.08 1.61 3.79
CA ALA A 152 -10.25 2.39 4.68
C ALA A 152 -11.00 3.61 5.24
N ILE A 153 -10.79 3.91 6.51
CA ILE A 153 -11.34 5.06 7.25
C ILE A 153 -10.13 5.83 7.75
N GLN A 154 -9.75 6.92 7.08
CA GLN A 154 -8.46 7.58 7.25
C GLN A 154 -8.62 9.06 7.63
N GLY A 155 -7.67 9.56 8.43
CA GLY A 155 -7.62 10.96 8.85
C GLY A 155 -7.70 11.13 10.37
N PRO A 156 -7.42 12.33 10.90
CA PRO A 156 -7.34 12.61 12.35
C PRO A 156 -8.65 12.41 13.10
N ARG A 157 -9.80 12.40 12.42
CA ARG A 157 -11.11 12.12 13.03
C ARG A 157 -11.60 10.68 12.83
N ALA A 158 -10.76 9.79 12.30
CA ALA A 158 -11.13 8.39 12.07
C ALA A 158 -11.46 7.64 13.38
N ASP A 159 -10.73 7.90 14.47
CA ASP A 159 -10.97 7.30 15.78
C ASP A 159 -12.39 7.64 16.28
N GLU A 160 -12.82 8.90 16.11
CA GLU A 160 -14.15 9.36 16.51
C GLU A 160 -15.25 8.69 15.69
N LEU A 161 -15.10 8.62 14.37
CA LEU A 161 -16.06 7.96 13.49
C LEU A 161 -16.17 6.47 13.80
N VAL A 162 -15.04 5.78 13.98
CA VAL A 162 -15.01 4.35 14.32
C VAL A 162 -15.62 4.09 15.69
N ALA A 163 -15.36 4.96 16.68
CA ALA A 163 -16.00 4.85 18.00
C ALA A 163 -17.52 4.96 17.93
N ARG A 164 -18.04 5.88 17.12
CA ARG A 164 -19.50 6.06 16.93
C ARG A 164 -20.19 4.85 16.31
N VAL A 165 -19.53 4.20 15.36
CA VAL A 165 -20.14 3.08 14.59
C VAL A 165 -19.86 1.73 15.23
N PHE A 166 -18.61 1.51 15.72
CA PHE A 166 -18.17 0.21 16.18
C PHE A 166 -17.78 0.17 17.67
N GLY A 167 -17.81 1.33 18.35
CA GLY A 167 -17.55 1.46 19.79
C GLY A 167 -16.10 1.78 20.15
N ASP A 168 -15.91 2.34 21.34
CA ASP A 168 -14.60 2.81 21.87
C ASP A 168 -13.55 1.69 21.97
N VAL A 169 -13.99 0.45 22.20
CA VAL A 169 -13.09 -0.71 22.26
C VAL A 169 -12.39 -0.92 20.92
N ILE A 170 -13.08 -0.65 19.82
CA ILE A 170 -12.50 -0.76 18.48
C ILE A 170 -11.57 0.42 18.21
N ALA A 171 -12.01 1.64 18.52
CA ALA A 171 -11.20 2.85 18.37
C ALA A 171 -9.89 2.80 19.19
N SER A 172 -9.88 2.07 20.33
CA SER A 172 -8.67 1.85 21.16
C SER A 172 -7.71 0.78 20.64
N THR A 173 -7.97 0.16 19.49
CA THR A 173 -7.09 -0.86 18.89
C THR A 173 -5.71 -0.26 18.60
N LYS A 174 -4.63 -0.99 18.94
CA LYS A 174 -3.26 -0.54 18.69
C LYS A 174 -2.90 -0.70 17.20
N PHE A 175 -1.96 0.13 16.75
CA PHE A 175 -1.46 0.08 15.38
C PHE A 175 -0.97 -1.34 15.01
N PHE A 176 -1.34 -1.78 13.82
CA PHE A 176 -1.10 -3.12 13.28
C PHE A 176 -1.67 -4.25 14.15
N ARG A 177 -2.79 -3.96 14.84
CA ARG A 177 -3.67 -4.94 15.48
C ARG A 177 -5.04 -4.88 14.84
N HIS A 178 -5.77 -5.99 14.91
CA HIS A 178 -7.15 -6.06 14.45
C HIS A 178 -8.09 -6.58 15.53
N LYS A 179 -9.36 -6.39 15.32
CA LYS A 179 -10.46 -6.94 16.14
C LYS A 179 -11.59 -7.40 15.24
N THR A 180 -12.41 -8.30 15.77
CA THR A 180 -13.67 -8.67 15.15
C THR A 180 -14.75 -7.69 15.60
N ILE A 181 -15.54 -7.20 14.65
CA ILE A 181 -16.78 -6.46 14.89
C ILE A 181 -17.95 -7.25 14.33
N ASN A 182 -19.15 -7.03 14.88
CA ASN A 182 -20.37 -7.56 14.31
C ASN A 182 -21.17 -6.43 13.65
N PHE A 183 -21.42 -6.55 12.35
CA PHE A 183 -22.23 -5.62 11.60
C PHE A 183 -23.45 -6.36 11.01
N GLN A 184 -24.66 -6.01 11.50
CA GLN A 184 -25.92 -6.62 11.06
C GLN A 184 -25.93 -8.16 11.09
N GLY A 185 -25.28 -8.75 12.11
CA GLY A 185 -25.22 -10.21 12.29
C GLY A 185 -24.05 -10.89 11.55
N ARG A 186 -23.22 -10.16 10.79
CA ARG A 186 -21.99 -10.66 10.15
C ARG A 186 -20.77 -10.21 10.93
N ASP A 187 -19.90 -11.14 11.26
CA ASP A 187 -18.59 -10.83 11.85
C ASP A 187 -17.62 -10.40 10.76
N MET A 188 -16.94 -9.28 10.99
CA MET A 188 -15.95 -8.67 10.09
C MET A 188 -14.70 -8.32 10.87
N ILE A 189 -13.57 -8.23 10.20
CA ILE A 189 -12.30 -7.77 10.77
C ILE A 189 -12.16 -6.27 10.56
N ILE A 190 -11.75 -5.57 11.61
CA ILE A 190 -11.29 -4.17 11.50
C ILE A 190 -9.88 -4.08 12.09
N ALA A 191 -8.96 -3.55 11.30
CA ALA A 191 -7.56 -3.36 11.67
C ALA A 191 -7.26 -1.89 11.86
N ARG A 192 -6.40 -1.55 12.83
CA ARG A 192 -5.80 -0.22 12.90
C ARG A 192 -4.61 -0.17 11.96
N SER A 193 -4.87 0.16 10.74
CA SER A 193 -3.94 0.22 9.63
C SER A 193 -4.39 1.26 8.61
N GLY A 194 -3.67 1.40 7.54
CA GLY A 194 -3.99 2.32 6.45
C GLY A 194 -2.75 2.85 5.76
N TRP A 195 -2.96 3.48 4.63
CA TRP A 195 -1.91 3.98 3.75
C TRP A 195 -1.93 5.50 3.62
N SER A 196 -1.98 6.20 4.77
CA SER A 196 -2.06 7.68 4.83
C SER A 196 -1.19 8.23 5.92
N HIS A 197 -0.43 7.83 6.66
CA HIS A 197 0.27 8.48 7.79
C HIS A 197 -0.59 9.47 8.65
N GLN A 198 -1.91 9.58 8.33
CA GLN A 198 -2.87 10.41 9.07
C GLN A 198 -3.63 9.64 10.16
N GLY A 199 -3.28 8.35 10.34
CA GLY A 199 -4.02 7.44 11.21
C GLY A 199 -5.31 6.93 10.58
N GLY A 200 -5.92 5.93 11.22
CA GLY A 200 -7.17 5.36 10.76
C GLY A 200 -7.26 3.85 10.88
N PHE A 201 -8.20 3.30 10.15
CA PHE A 201 -8.58 1.89 10.19
C PHE A 201 -8.85 1.36 8.79
N GLU A 202 -8.79 0.06 8.65
CA GLU A 202 -9.26 -0.71 7.49
C GLU A 202 -10.27 -1.75 7.97
N LEU A 203 -11.50 -1.61 7.49
CA LEU A 203 -12.55 -2.58 7.69
C LEU A 203 -12.51 -3.58 6.52
N TYR A 204 -12.30 -4.83 6.82
CA TYR A 204 -12.37 -5.93 5.87
C TYR A 204 -13.81 -6.43 5.81
N LEU A 205 -14.57 -5.85 4.88
CA LEU A 205 -15.97 -6.20 4.64
C LEU A 205 -16.06 -7.66 4.21
N ASP A 206 -16.65 -8.52 5.03
CA ASP A 206 -16.90 -9.92 4.72
C ASP A 206 -18.35 -10.09 4.24
N GLY A 207 -18.53 -10.33 2.95
CA GLY A 207 -19.81 -10.37 2.25
C GLY A 207 -20.13 -9.06 1.52
N SER A 208 -20.04 -9.11 0.20
CA SER A 208 -20.25 -7.95 -0.70
C SER A 208 -21.63 -7.28 -0.54
N GLU A 209 -22.65 -8.03 -0.09
CA GLU A 209 -24.03 -7.54 0.12
C GLU A 209 -24.15 -6.48 1.22
N TYR A 210 -23.17 -6.41 2.15
CA TYR A 210 -23.17 -5.41 3.23
C TYR A 210 -22.52 -4.08 2.83
N GLY A 211 -21.89 -3.97 1.66
CA GLY A 211 -21.05 -2.84 1.28
C GLY A 211 -21.76 -1.50 1.34
N GLU A 212 -22.93 -1.38 0.69
CA GLU A 212 -23.70 -0.14 0.70
C GLU A 212 -24.18 0.23 2.12
N ALA A 213 -24.61 -0.75 2.92
CA ALA A 213 -25.10 -0.50 4.28
C ALA A 213 -23.98 -0.01 5.21
N VAL A 214 -22.77 -0.58 5.10
CA VAL A 214 -21.59 -0.13 5.87
C VAL A 214 -21.22 1.30 5.47
N TRP A 215 -21.14 1.58 4.17
CA TRP A 215 -20.85 2.92 3.66
C TRP A 215 -21.84 3.95 4.18
N ASP A 216 -23.14 3.70 3.99
CA ASP A 216 -24.20 4.62 4.42
C ASP A 216 -24.20 4.84 5.94
N THR A 217 -23.90 3.79 6.73
CA THR A 217 -23.78 3.89 8.19
C THR A 217 -22.62 4.81 8.60
N LEU A 218 -21.45 4.66 7.97
CA LEU A 218 -20.28 5.52 8.24
C LEU A 218 -20.58 6.99 7.89
N PHE A 219 -21.19 7.25 6.73
CA PHE A 219 -21.53 8.61 6.31
C PHE A 219 -22.57 9.25 7.20
N ALA A 220 -23.62 8.51 7.60
CA ALA A 220 -24.65 9.02 8.52
C ALA A 220 -24.08 9.32 9.92
N ALA A 221 -23.18 8.47 10.43
CA ALA A 221 -22.55 8.69 11.75
C ALA A 221 -21.50 9.81 11.75
N GLY A 222 -20.94 10.16 10.58
CA GLY A 222 -19.88 11.13 10.40
C GLY A 222 -20.34 12.47 9.82
N GLU A 223 -21.64 12.75 9.69
CA GLU A 223 -22.13 13.98 9.04
C GLU A 223 -21.50 15.25 9.65
N ASP A 224 -21.43 15.35 10.98
CA ASP A 224 -20.82 16.46 11.70
C ASP A 224 -19.29 16.38 11.82
N LEU A 225 -18.69 15.28 11.35
CA LEU A 225 -17.24 15.08 11.27
C LEU A 225 -16.64 15.52 9.93
N ASP A 226 -17.44 16.08 9.03
CA ASP A 226 -17.08 16.35 7.64
C ASP A 226 -16.55 15.08 6.95
N VAL A 227 -17.25 13.93 7.13
CA VAL A 227 -16.86 12.69 6.46
C VAL A 227 -17.04 12.83 4.95
N ARG A 228 -16.02 12.47 4.17
CA ARG A 228 -16.06 12.47 2.71
C ARG A 228 -15.57 11.18 2.11
N ALA A 229 -16.03 10.88 0.90
CA ALA A 229 -15.37 9.89 0.07
C ALA A 229 -13.98 10.41 -0.30
N GLY A 230 -13.00 9.52 -0.24
CA GLY A 230 -11.61 9.82 -0.56
C GLY A 230 -10.93 8.63 -1.21
N CYS A 231 -9.62 8.73 -1.34
CA CYS A 231 -8.78 7.70 -1.92
C CYS A 231 -7.33 7.88 -1.45
N PRO A 232 -6.45 6.89 -1.67
CA PRO A 232 -5.02 7.04 -1.46
C PRO A 232 -4.51 8.31 -2.15
N ASN A 233 -3.95 9.24 -1.37
CA ASN A 233 -3.55 10.55 -1.89
C ASN A 233 -2.08 10.54 -2.29
N LEU A 234 -1.80 10.98 -3.55
CA LEU A 234 -0.45 10.96 -4.11
C LEU A 234 0.52 11.87 -3.35
N ILE A 235 0.05 13.06 -2.91
CA ILE A 235 0.91 14.04 -2.22
C ILE A 235 1.31 13.46 -0.87
N GLU A 236 0.33 13.06 -0.09
CA GLU A 236 0.52 12.56 1.28
C GLU A 236 1.41 11.30 1.31
N ARG A 237 1.17 10.33 0.39
CA ARG A 237 1.96 9.10 0.36
C ARG A 237 3.44 9.35 0.06
N ILE A 238 3.77 10.30 -0.84
CA ILE A 238 5.15 10.62 -1.19
C ILE A 238 5.83 11.36 -0.03
N GLU A 239 5.13 12.29 0.61
CA GLU A 239 5.63 12.96 1.82
C GLU A 239 5.98 11.96 2.93
N ALA A 240 5.13 10.96 3.14
CA ALA A 240 5.30 9.93 4.15
C ALA A 240 6.26 8.80 3.75
N GLY A 241 6.68 8.74 2.49
CA GLY A 241 7.52 7.66 1.98
C GLY A 241 6.80 6.31 1.89
N LEU A 242 5.48 6.33 1.66
CA LEU A 242 4.69 5.13 1.44
C LEU A 242 4.88 4.67 -0.01
N LEU A 243 5.59 3.56 -0.17
CA LEU A 243 5.97 3.02 -1.47
C LEU A 243 4.77 2.35 -2.14
N SER A 244 4.72 2.44 -3.46
CA SER A 244 3.73 1.74 -4.29
C SER A 244 4.40 0.65 -5.10
N PHE A 245 3.97 -0.61 -4.91
CA PHE A 245 4.40 -1.71 -5.75
C PHE A 245 3.87 -1.50 -7.18
N GLY A 246 4.73 -1.74 -8.15
CA GLY A 246 4.45 -1.43 -9.56
C GLY A 246 4.92 -0.05 -10.01
N SER A 247 5.08 0.89 -9.08
CA SER A 247 5.62 2.24 -9.36
C SER A 247 7.02 2.43 -8.77
N ASP A 248 7.14 2.47 -7.44
CA ASP A 248 8.42 2.75 -6.76
C ASP A 248 9.27 1.49 -6.59
N ILE A 249 8.63 0.38 -6.35
CA ILE A 249 9.24 -0.95 -6.23
C ILE A 249 8.56 -1.93 -7.18
N THR A 250 9.36 -2.81 -7.77
CA THR A 250 8.91 -3.80 -8.75
C THR A 250 9.67 -5.11 -8.54
N THR A 251 9.38 -6.10 -9.38
CA THR A 251 10.14 -7.37 -9.43
C THR A 251 11.61 -7.21 -9.83
N ALA A 252 12.06 -6.01 -10.18
CA ALA A 252 13.48 -5.72 -10.43
C ALA A 252 14.27 -5.35 -9.16
N HIS A 253 13.60 -5.22 -8.02
CA HIS A 253 14.19 -4.72 -6.77
C HIS A 253 14.20 -5.81 -5.68
N THR A 254 15.13 -5.67 -4.73
CA THR A 254 15.15 -6.44 -3.50
C THR A 254 14.49 -5.67 -2.36
N PRO A 255 14.09 -6.33 -1.26
CA PRO A 255 13.64 -5.63 -0.05
C PRO A 255 14.68 -4.63 0.50
N PHE A 256 15.97 -4.89 0.33
CA PHE A 256 17.04 -3.98 0.78
C PHE A 256 17.12 -2.72 -0.06
N GLU A 257 16.97 -2.84 -1.39
CA GLU A 257 16.87 -1.69 -2.30
C GLU A 257 15.61 -0.86 -2.02
N ALA A 258 14.51 -1.51 -1.64
CA ALA A 258 13.26 -0.86 -1.24
C ALA A 258 13.31 -0.20 0.16
N GLY A 259 14.41 -0.32 0.90
CA GLY A 259 14.48 0.18 2.28
C GLY A 259 13.72 -0.66 3.30
N LEU A 260 13.29 -1.87 2.93
CA LEU A 260 12.51 -2.79 3.74
C LEU A 260 13.36 -3.82 4.50
N GLY A 261 14.67 -3.63 4.55
CA GLY A 261 15.62 -4.55 5.21
C GLY A 261 15.28 -4.84 6.67
N LYS A 262 14.65 -3.89 7.39
CA LYS A 262 14.18 -4.09 8.77
C LYS A 262 13.16 -5.23 8.92
N TYR A 263 12.54 -5.66 7.84
CA TYR A 263 11.58 -6.77 7.80
C TYR A 263 12.21 -8.09 7.33
N CYS A 264 13.51 -8.10 7.04
CA CYS A 264 14.24 -9.28 6.57
C CYS A 264 15.02 -9.91 7.74
N ASN A 265 14.57 -11.06 8.21
CA ASN A 265 15.15 -11.77 9.35
C ASN A 265 16.07 -12.91 8.86
N LEU A 266 17.07 -12.62 8.02
CA LEU A 266 17.88 -13.61 7.31
C LEU A 266 18.62 -14.60 8.23
N GLU A 267 19.03 -14.14 9.42
CA GLU A 267 19.76 -14.98 10.38
C GLU A 267 18.85 -15.99 11.11
N SER A 268 17.56 -15.70 11.22
CA SER A 268 16.60 -16.51 12.00
C SER A 268 15.56 -17.22 11.16
N VAL A 269 15.46 -16.91 9.87
CA VAL A 269 14.45 -17.46 8.96
C VAL A 269 15.14 -18.00 7.70
N GLU A 270 15.24 -19.32 7.63
CA GLU A 270 15.83 -20.02 6.46
C GLU A 270 14.78 -20.60 5.51
N GLY A 271 13.53 -20.69 5.94
CA GLY A 271 12.47 -21.46 5.29
C GLY A 271 11.73 -20.74 4.16
N PHE A 272 12.24 -19.63 3.61
CA PHE A 272 11.61 -18.92 2.50
C PHE A 272 12.38 -19.12 1.18
N LEU A 273 11.66 -18.96 0.07
CA LEU A 273 12.25 -18.99 -1.27
C LEU A 273 13.21 -17.81 -1.44
N GLY A 274 14.33 -18.06 -2.09
CA GLY A 274 15.34 -17.02 -2.35
C GLY A 274 16.23 -16.64 -1.16
N HIS A 275 16.20 -17.35 -0.01
CA HIS A 275 17.06 -17.06 1.14
C HIS A 275 18.53 -16.91 0.76
N SER A 276 19.11 -17.90 0.02
CA SER A 276 20.51 -17.85 -0.41
C SER A 276 20.81 -16.67 -1.33
N ALA A 277 19.92 -16.39 -2.28
CA ALA A 277 20.08 -15.26 -3.20
C ALA A 277 19.97 -13.92 -2.46
N LEU A 278 18.94 -13.75 -1.63
CA LEU A 278 18.72 -12.51 -0.88
C LEU A 278 19.83 -12.23 0.12
N SER A 279 20.42 -13.26 0.74
CA SER A 279 21.56 -13.12 1.66
C SER A 279 22.79 -12.51 0.96
N GLN A 280 23.01 -12.86 -0.32
CA GLN A 280 24.11 -12.28 -1.12
C GLN A 280 23.81 -10.83 -1.55
N LEU A 281 22.54 -10.41 -1.54
CA LEU A 281 22.07 -9.09 -1.93
C LEU A 281 21.79 -8.17 -0.72
N SER A 282 22.19 -8.57 0.48
CA SER A 282 21.93 -7.83 1.73
C SER A 282 22.61 -6.47 1.82
N THR A 283 23.65 -6.23 1.01
CA THR A 283 24.29 -4.92 0.84
C THR A 283 23.84 -4.33 -0.49
N PRO A 284 22.81 -3.44 -0.51
CA PRO A 284 22.29 -2.92 -1.76
C PRO A 284 23.27 -1.92 -2.39
N VAL A 285 23.35 -1.96 -3.73
CA VAL A 285 24.16 -1.02 -4.53
C VAL A 285 23.37 0.21 -4.96
N ARG A 286 22.07 0.22 -4.72
CA ARG A 286 21.13 1.33 -4.91
C ARG A 286 20.00 1.20 -3.89
N GLN A 287 19.33 2.29 -3.56
CA GLN A 287 18.23 2.25 -2.61
C GLN A 287 17.24 3.40 -2.84
N ILE A 288 15.99 3.19 -2.41
CA ILE A 288 14.97 4.23 -2.36
C ILE A 288 15.45 5.39 -1.48
N ARG A 289 15.30 6.61 -2.00
CA ARG A 289 15.58 7.88 -1.33
C ARG A 289 14.46 8.89 -1.56
N ALA A 290 14.28 9.76 -0.59
CA ALA A 290 13.52 11.00 -0.77
C ALA A 290 14.43 12.04 -1.43
N LEU A 291 13.91 12.73 -2.43
CA LEU A 291 14.59 13.85 -3.08
C LEU A 291 13.69 15.07 -3.08
N GLU A 292 14.30 16.22 -2.86
CA GLU A 292 13.66 17.51 -3.13
C GLU A 292 14.02 17.93 -4.55
N LEU A 293 13.01 18.20 -5.38
CA LEU A 293 13.20 18.57 -6.78
C LEU A 293 12.81 20.03 -6.96
N ASP A 294 13.74 20.84 -7.44
CA ASP A 294 13.55 22.28 -7.62
C ASP A 294 12.57 22.65 -8.76
N GLY A 295 12.24 23.93 -8.85
CA GLY A 295 11.39 24.50 -9.91
C GLY A 295 9.89 24.39 -9.63
N PRO A 296 9.05 24.72 -10.63
CA PRO A 296 7.59 24.71 -10.49
C PRO A 296 7.04 23.29 -10.32
N ALA A 297 5.73 23.17 -10.02
CA ALA A 297 5.04 21.89 -9.94
C ALA A 297 5.36 21.01 -11.16
N VAL A 298 5.72 19.75 -10.88
CA VAL A 298 6.08 18.78 -11.93
C VAL A 298 4.86 18.25 -12.67
N PRO A 299 5.00 17.82 -13.94
CA PRO A 299 3.96 17.09 -14.64
C PRO A 299 3.76 15.69 -14.04
N GLU A 300 2.64 15.03 -14.38
CA GLU A 300 2.38 13.62 -14.00
C GLU A 300 3.47 12.69 -14.55
N ILE A 301 3.94 11.78 -13.70
CA ILE A 301 4.93 10.78 -14.08
C ILE A 301 4.22 9.64 -14.83
N GLN A 302 4.52 9.50 -16.11
CA GLN A 302 4.08 8.36 -16.93
C GLN A 302 5.19 7.31 -17.14
N HIS A 303 6.45 7.75 -17.01
CA HIS A 303 7.64 6.92 -17.09
C HIS A 303 8.69 7.46 -16.10
N PRO A 304 9.54 6.61 -15.51
CA PRO A 304 10.59 7.06 -14.61
C PRO A 304 11.50 8.12 -15.25
N TRP A 305 11.85 9.17 -14.50
CA TRP A 305 12.77 10.20 -14.96
C TRP A 305 14.18 9.86 -14.51
N LEU A 306 15.15 9.92 -15.42
CA LEU A 306 16.55 9.59 -15.12
C LEU A 306 17.17 10.63 -14.18
N LEU A 307 18.03 10.16 -13.28
CA LEU A 307 18.90 10.98 -12.45
C LEU A 307 20.34 10.83 -12.96
N GLN A 308 21.01 11.97 -13.17
CA GLN A 308 22.40 12.02 -13.65
C GLN A 308 23.31 12.72 -12.65
N ASP A 309 24.56 12.25 -12.56
CA ASP A 309 25.63 12.95 -11.85
C ASP A 309 26.16 14.17 -12.66
N SER A 310 27.13 14.89 -12.07
CA SER A 310 27.76 16.06 -12.71
C SER A 310 28.54 15.73 -13.99
N SER A 311 28.82 14.45 -14.24
CA SER A 311 29.51 13.95 -15.44
C SER A 311 28.52 13.46 -16.51
N GLY A 312 27.22 13.47 -16.23
CA GLY A 312 26.15 13.00 -17.11
C GLY A 312 25.91 11.48 -17.05
N ASN A 313 26.53 10.75 -16.11
CA ASN A 313 26.24 9.34 -15.95
C ASN A 313 24.89 9.15 -15.25
N VAL A 314 24.12 8.16 -15.68
CA VAL A 314 22.86 7.78 -15.01
C VAL A 314 23.19 7.07 -13.71
N VAL A 315 22.71 7.61 -12.60
CA VAL A 315 22.95 7.14 -11.21
C VAL A 315 21.66 6.84 -10.45
N GLY A 316 20.54 6.79 -11.14
CA GLY A 316 19.25 6.48 -10.58
C GLY A 316 18.07 6.94 -11.43
N HIS A 317 16.90 6.86 -10.85
CA HIS A 317 15.68 7.35 -11.49
C HIS A 317 14.63 7.76 -10.45
N ILE A 318 13.80 8.72 -10.81
CA ILE A 318 12.59 9.13 -10.08
C ILE A 318 11.43 8.25 -10.51
N SER A 319 10.74 7.64 -9.55
CA SER A 319 9.56 6.80 -9.76
C SER A 319 8.26 7.53 -9.44
N SER A 320 8.28 8.44 -8.47
CA SER A 320 7.11 9.23 -8.07
C SER A 320 7.53 10.63 -7.67
N SER A 321 6.78 11.63 -8.11
CA SER A 321 6.98 13.03 -7.71
C SER A 321 5.69 13.82 -7.86
N THR A 322 5.48 14.80 -6.98
CA THR A 322 4.36 15.74 -7.03
C THR A 322 4.69 17.00 -6.26
N TRP A 323 3.98 18.08 -6.56
CA TRP A 323 4.04 19.29 -5.75
C TRP A 323 3.38 19.08 -4.39
N SER A 324 4.08 19.42 -3.31
CA SER A 324 3.52 19.46 -1.97
C SER A 324 3.17 20.89 -1.57
N PRO A 325 1.90 21.18 -1.26
CA PRO A 325 1.50 22.52 -0.81
C PRO A 325 1.95 22.83 0.63
N ASP A 326 2.25 21.82 1.46
CA ASP A 326 2.69 22.01 2.84
C ASP A 326 4.19 22.33 2.92
N TYR A 327 4.97 21.81 1.96
CA TYR A 327 6.43 22.01 1.93
C TYR A 327 6.88 22.99 0.85
N ASP A 328 5.95 23.49 0.02
CA ASP A 328 6.21 24.43 -1.08
C ASP A 328 7.34 23.96 -2.02
N THR A 329 7.35 22.64 -2.32
CA THR A 329 8.37 21.98 -3.15
C THR A 329 7.82 20.74 -3.83
N ASN A 330 8.56 20.22 -4.83
CA ASN A 330 8.24 18.91 -5.39
C ASN A 330 8.84 17.81 -4.51
N VAL A 331 7.97 17.03 -3.87
CA VAL A 331 8.33 15.86 -3.07
C VAL A 331 8.49 14.64 -3.98
N THR A 332 9.53 13.82 -3.75
CA THR A 332 9.94 12.82 -4.73
C THR A 332 10.44 11.53 -4.09
N ILE A 333 10.05 10.40 -4.68
CA ILE A 333 10.61 9.07 -4.41
C ILE A 333 11.50 8.68 -5.59
N ALA A 334 12.71 8.24 -5.32
CA ALA A 334 13.66 7.84 -6.33
C ALA A 334 14.50 6.64 -5.90
N MET A 335 14.92 5.81 -6.86
CA MET A 335 15.97 4.83 -6.69
C MET A 335 17.31 5.48 -7.02
N VAL A 336 18.27 5.46 -6.09
CA VAL A 336 19.56 6.15 -6.22
C VAL A 336 20.70 5.18 -5.92
N ASP A 337 21.74 5.21 -6.77
CA ASP A 337 22.95 4.39 -6.59
C ASP A 337 23.71 4.75 -5.31
N SER A 338 24.34 3.78 -4.68
CA SER A 338 25.00 3.91 -3.38
C SER A 338 26.12 4.96 -3.34
N SER A 339 26.73 5.24 -4.46
CA SER A 339 27.76 6.29 -4.60
C SER A 339 27.21 7.71 -4.55
N HIS A 340 25.87 7.87 -4.62
CA HIS A 340 25.20 9.18 -4.73
C HIS A 340 24.01 9.36 -3.79
N TRP A 341 23.75 8.43 -2.89
CA TRP A 341 22.55 8.45 -2.03
C TRP A 341 22.69 9.22 -0.70
N ASP A 342 23.84 9.84 -0.45
CA ASP A 342 24.05 10.61 0.78
C ASP A 342 23.27 11.92 0.76
N ALA A 343 22.71 12.29 1.92
CA ALA A 343 21.94 13.52 2.06
C ALA A 343 22.76 14.76 1.67
N GLY A 344 22.15 15.64 0.90
CA GLY A 344 22.78 16.83 0.34
C GLY A 344 23.42 16.64 -1.04
N THR A 345 23.51 15.39 -1.53
CA THR A 345 23.96 15.15 -2.92
C THR A 345 22.96 15.76 -3.89
N VAL A 346 23.46 16.54 -4.85
CA VAL A 346 22.67 17.17 -5.91
C VAL A 346 22.87 16.41 -7.21
N LEU A 347 21.77 15.97 -7.80
CA LEU A 347 21.70 15.26 -9.07
C LEU A 347 20.90 16.08 -10.09
N THR A 348 21.06 15.79 -11.38
CA THR A 348 20.23 16.36 -12.42
C THR A 348 19.09 15.39 -12.76
N ALA A 349 17.86 15.78 -12.50
CA ALA A 349 16.65 15.06 -12.90
C ALA A 349 16.24 15.45 -14.34
N LYS A 350 16.02 14.45 -15.18
CA LYS A 350 15.55 14.62 -16.57
C LYS A 350 14.03 14.67 -16.61
N VAL A 351 13.47 15.79 -16.17
CA VAL A 351 12.01 16.02 -16.21
C VAL A 351 11.59 16.39 -17.65
N PRO A 352 10.41 15.99 -18.14
CA PRO A 352 10.02 16.22 -19.54
C PRO A 352 10.01 17.67 -20.01
N ASP A 353 9.81 18.61 -19.10
CA ASP A 353 9.76 20.05 -19.40
C ASP A 353 11.12 20.76 -19.28
N ALA A 354 12.02 20.29 -18.41
CA ALA A 354 13.36 20.84 -18.20
C ALA A 354 14.23 19.94 -17.32
N ASP A 355 15.55 20.04 -17.47
CA ASP A 355 16.48 19.49 -16.47
C ASP A 355 16.35 20.28 -15.16
N ARG A 356 16.28 19.59 -14.02
CA ARG A 356 16.11 20.18 -12.68
C ARG A 356 17.12 19.62 -11.68
N ASN A 357 17.46 20.40 -10.65
CA ASN A 357 18.24 19.88 -9.56
C ASN A 357 17.35 19.03 -8.64
N ALA A 358 17.84 17.83 -8.29
CA ALA A 358 17.23 16.92 -7.34
C ALA A 358 18.20 16.70 -6.18
N THR A 359 17.85 17.17 -5.00
CA THR A 359 18.70 17.06 -3.80
C THR A 359 18.26 15.87 -2.96
N VAL A 360 19.18 14.94 -2.69
CA VAL A 360 18.92 13.79 -1.81
C VAL A 360 18.69 14.28 -0.38
N ARG A 361 17.62 13.81 0.24
CA ARG A 361 17.25 14.13 1.62
C ARG A 361 17.70 13.06 2.60
N ALA A 362 17.85 13.42 3.88
CA ALA A 362 18.14 12.47 4.96
C ALA A 362 16.95 11.52 5.27
N GLY A 363 15.74 11.90 4.90
CA GLY A 363 14.50 11.14 5.09
C GLY A 363 13.34 11.77 4.36
N PHE A 364 12.18 11.11 4.40
CA PHE A 364 10.92 11.64 3.88
C PHE A 364 10.45 12.84 4.70
N TRP A 365 9.35 13.48 4.34
CA TRP A 365 8.92 14.77 4.92
C TRP A 365 8.15 14.62 6.24
N ASN A 366 7.55 13.45 6.52
CA ASN A 366 6.78 13.14 7.73
C ASN A 366 7.53 12.18 8.66
#